data_5d0f092d56899f3ac03d616f60703f09
#
_entry.id   5d0f092d56899f3ac03d616f60703f09
#
_cell.length_a   1.000
_cell.length_b   1.000
_cell.length_c   1.000
_cell.angle_alpha   90.00
_cell.angle_beta   90.00
_cell.angle_gamma   90.00
#
_symmetry.space_group_name_H-M   'P 1'
#
loop_
_entity.id
_entity.type
_entity.pdbx_description
1 polymer ?
#
loop_
_entity_poly.entity_id
_entity_poly.type
_entity_poly.pdbx_seq_one_letter_code
_entity_poly.pdbx_strand_id
1 'polypeptide(L)'
;LSSFMIGCAPLDGSALPSFLKEQGYDEEQILESGLCRRSQKDGSLYAFFRERIMFPVLDRKGRTVTFGGRILPDHVRNAAGFPPHSESFVPPKYINGADSPLFNKSQTLFGEYQLRKAAREKHTPIIVEGYLDVIACHTAGFKGAMAPMGTALTPEQIAVLQKLSSYVQK
;
A
#
# COMPACT_ATOMS: atom_id res chain seq x y z
N LEU A 1 -11.50 -9.01 -5.12
CA LEU A 1 -11.00 -8.17 -4.01
C LEU A 1 -10.15 -8.95 -3.02
N SER A 2 -10.46 -10.22 -2.73
CA SER A 2 -9.71 -11.06 -1.78
C SER A 2 -8.21 -11.20 -2.14
N SER A 3 -7.86 -11.19 -3.41
CA SER A 3 -6.46 -11.28 -3.87
C SER A 3 -5.60 -10.06 -3.53
N PHE A 4 -6.21 -8.93 -3.19
CA PHE A 4 -5.52 -7.70 -2.81
C PHE A 4 -5.48 -7.48 -1.30
N MET A 5 -6.14 -8.30 -0.49
CA MET A 5 -6.15 -8.25 0.98
C MET A 5 -6.43 -6.85 1.53
N ILE A 6 -7.37 -6.12 0.91
CA ILE A 6 -7.71 -4.74 1.30
C ILE A 6 -8.25 -4.74 2.72
N GLY A 7 -7.77 -3.81 3.52
CA GLY A 7 -8.16 -3.61 4.91
C GLY A 7 -8.48 -2.14 5.23
N CYS A 8 -8.59 -1.85 6.51
CA CYS A 8 -8.82 -0.51 7.02
C CYS A 8 -7.93 -0.25 8.24
N ALA A 9 -7.28 0.90 8.27
CA ALA A 9 -6.56 1.37 9.44
C ALA A 9 -7.53 2.12 10.36
N PRO A 10 -7.56 1.79 11.68
CA PRO A 10 -8.45 2.44 12.64
C PRO A 10 -8.06 3.90 12.89
N LEU A 11 -8.95 4.65 13.57
CA LEU A 11 -8.68 6.01 14.04
C LEU A 11 -7.61 6.03 15.13
N ASP A 12 -7.68 5.06 16.06
CA ASP A 12 -6.78 4.98 17.20
C ASP A 12 -5.34 4.68 16.75
N GLY A 13 -4.50 5.71 16.82
CA GLY A 13 -3.08 5.61 16.47
C GLY A 13 -2.26 4.80 17.46
N SER A 14 -2.74 4.55 18.69
CA SER A 14 -2.02 3.80 19.72
C SER A 14 -2.21 2.28 19.60
N ALA A 15 -3.26 1.83 18.94
CA ALA A 15 -3.62 0.42 18.86
C ALA A 15 -2.53 -0.45 18.20
N LEU A 16 -1.98 0.00 17.07
CA LEU A 16 -0.94 -0.76 16.34
C LEU A 16 0.37 -0.88 17.12
N PRO A 17 0.99 0.22 17.62
CA PRO A 17 2.23 0.07 18.40
C PRO A 17 2.02 -0.75 19.69
N SER A 18 0.87 -0.64 20.36
CA SER A 18 0.55 -1.47 21.52
C SER A 18 0.50 -2.95 21.14
N PHE A 19 -0.23 -3.30 20.09
CA PHE A 19 -0.31 -4.66 19.59
C PHE A 19 1.08 -5.23 19.22
N LEU A 20 1.92 -4.45 18.53
CA LEU A 20 3.25 -4.91 18.14
C LEU A 20 4.15 -5.15 19.36
N LYS A 21 4.08 -4.30 20.40
CA LYS A 21 4.77 -4.53 21.68
C LYS A 21 4.29 -5.80 22.38
N GLU A 22 3.00 -6.06 22.39
CA GLU A 22 2.43 -7.31 22.93
C GLU A 22 2.90 -8.56 22.17
N GLN A 23 3.19 -8.42 20.86
CA GLN A 23 3.79 -9.49 20.06
C GLN A 23 5.30 -9.64 20.28
N GLY A 24 5.92 -8.84 21.16
CA GLY A 24 7.32 -8.92 21.53
C GLY A 24 8.28 -8.11 20.66
N TYR A 25 7.76 -7.25 19.78
CA TYR A 25 8.62 -6.33 19.02
C TYR A 25 9.04 -5.15 19.88
N ASP A 26 10.32 -4.79 19.83
CA ASP A 26 10.84 -3.59 20.48
C ASP A 26 10.55 -2.32 19.67
N GLU A 27 10.79 -1.14 20.27
CA GLU A 27 10.48 0.14 19.64
C GLU A 27 11.32 0.40 18.38
N GLU A 28 12.54 -0.09 18.33
CA GLU A 28 13.42 0.07 17.17
C GLU A 28 12.88 -0.70 15.97
N GLN A 29 12.53 -1.97 16.16
CA GLN A 29 11.89 -2.81 15.15
C GLN A 29 10.56 -2.21 14.65
N ILE A 30 9.74 -1.70 15.57
CA ILE A 30 8.46 -1.04 15.25
C ILE A 30 8.69 0.20 14.37
N LEU A 31 9.68 1.02 14.67
CA LEU A 31 10.00 2.21 13.89
C LEU A 31 10.62 1.86 12.53
N GLU A 32 11.53 0.88 12.49
CA GLU A 32 12.15 0.39 11.25
C GLU A 32 11.14 -0.20 10.27
N SER A 33 10.07 -0.81 10.78
CA SER A 33 8.97 -1.33 9.94
C SER A 33 8.31 -0.25 9.07
N GLY A 34 8.46 1.03 9.43
CA GLY A 34 7.79 2.15 8.78
C GLY A 34 6.27 2.23 9.04
N LEU A 35 5.70 1.34 9.86
CA LEU A 35 4.28 1.31 10.20
C LEU A 35 3.91 2.28 11.32
N CYS A 36 4.88 2.67 12.13
CA CYS A 36 4.70 3.60 13.25
C CYS A 36 5.67 4.78 13.14
N ARG A 37 5.35 5.83 13.85
CA ARG A 37 6.16 7.05 13.99
C ARG A 37 6.25 7.44 15.46
N ARG A 38 7.29 8.19 15.82
CA ARG A 38 7.44 8.79 17.14
C ARG A 38 6.87 10.21 17.15
N SER A 39 6.03 10.49 18.10
CA SER A 39 5.49 11.84 18.35
C SER A 39 6.60 12.78 18.83
N GLN A 40 6.72 13.93 18.20
CA GLN A 40 7.65 14.97 18.65
C GLN A 40 7.19 15.68 19.94
N LYS A 41 5.91 15.57 20.27
CA LYS A 41 5.31 16.25 21.42
C LYS A 41 5.63 15.55 22.73
N ASP A 42 5.55 14.23 22.75
CA ASP A 42 5.59 13.42 23.97
C ASP A 42 6.43 12.13 23.83
N GLY A 43 7.02 11.88 22.67
CA GLY A 43 7.85 10.71 22.41
C GLY A 43 7.06 9.40 22.21
N SER A 44 5.74 9.40 22.32
CA SER A 44 4.90 8.22 22.16
C SER A 44 4.95 7.68 20.72
N LEU A 45 4.76 6.36 20.57
CA LEU A 45 4.61 5.75 19.25
C LEU A 45 3.15 5.83 18.79
N TYR A 46 2.94 6.12 17.50
CA TYR A 46 1.63 6.09 16.87
C TYR A 46 1.67 5.48 15.49
N ALA A 47 0.56 4.87 15.05
CA ALA A 47 0.42 4.30 13.73
C ALA A 47 0.54 5.37 12.64
N PHE A 48 1.37 5.11 11.63
CA PHE A 48 1.53 6.01 10.47
C PHE A 48 0.26 6.09 9.63
N PHE A 49 -0.40 4.96 9.41
CA PHE A 49 -1.67 4.89 8.72
C PHE A 49 -2.83 4.95 9.72
N ARG A 50 -3.73 5.91 9.57
CA ARG A 50 -4.93 6.07 10.38
C ARG A 50 -6.10 6.48 9.50
N GLU A 51 -7.28 5.98 9.78
CA GLU A 51 -8.53 6.30 9.05
C GLU A 51 -8.40 6.11 7.54
N ARG A 52 -7.77 5.00 7.12
CA ARG A 52 -7.46 4.77 5.71
C ARG A 52 -7.89 3.38 5.26
N ILE A 53 -8.36 3.33 4.01
CA ILE A 53 -8.40 2.07 3.27
C ILE A 53 -6.94 1.68 3.00
N MET A 54 -6.58 0.45 3.36
CA MET A 54 -5.22 -0.06 3.28
C MET A 54 -5.05 -1.00 2.10
N PHE A 55 -4.02 -0.76 1.32
CA PHE A 55 -3.62 -1.56 0.17
C PHE A 55 -2.27 -2.21 0.47
N PRO A 56 -2.22 -3.50 0.86
CA PRO A 56 -0.95 -4.21 1.04
C PRO A 56 -0.17 -4.27 -0.28
N VAL A 57 1.09 -3.90 -0.21
CA VAL A 57 2.02 -3.99 -1.34
C VAL A 57 2.84 -5.26 -1.16
N LEU A 58 2.82 -6.12 -2.16
CA LEU A 58 3.43 -7.44 -2.09
C LEU A 58 4.72 -7.50 -2.87
N ASP A 59 5.71 -8.22 -2.33
CA ASP A 59 6.90 -8.62 -3.07
C ASP A 59 6.57 -9.76 -4.06
N ARG A 60 7.55 -10.18 -4.83
CA ARG A 60 7.42 -11.26 -5.82
C ARG A 60 7.08 -12.63 -5.21
N LYS A 61 7.24 -12.79 -3.90
CA LYS A 61 6.91 -14.01 -3.14
C LYS A 61 5.54 -13.92 -2.46
N GLY A 62 4.84 -12.80 -2.60
CA GLY A 62 3.53 -12.56 -1.99
C GLY A 62 3.58 -12.12 -0.53
N ARG A 63 4.75 -11.70 -0.03
CA ARG A 63 4.89 -11.16 1.32
C ARG A 63 4.60 -9.66 1.30
N THR A 64 3.85 -9.16 2.27
CA THR A 64 3.62 -7.73 2.43
C THR A 64 4.92 -7.04 2.82
N VAL A 65 5.35 -6.06 2.03
CA VAL A 65 6.58 -5.27 2.25
C VAL A 65 6.31 -3.84 2.66
N THR A 66 5.12 -3.33 2.35
CA THR A 66 4.62 -2.02 2.80
C THR A 66 3.12 -1.92 2.52
N PHE A 67 2.56 -0.72 2.75
CA PHE A 67 1.17 -0.42 2.46
C PHE A 67 1.05 0.92 1.71
N GLY A 68 0.02 1.02 0.86
CA GLY A 68 -0.60 2.27 0.47
C GLY A 68 -1.83 2.53 1.33
N GLY A 69 -2.16 3.79 1.56
CA GLY A 69 -3.33 4.15 2.35
C GLY A 69 -4.11 5.30 1.71
N ARG A 70 -5.40 5.10 1.41
CA ARG A 70 -6.31 6.14 0.94
C ARG A 70 -7.19 6.60 2.08
N ILE A 71 -7.27 7.91 2.33
CA ILE A 71 -8.18 8.47 3.35
C ILE A 71 -9.61 8.01 3.08
N LEU A 72 -10.34 7.68 4.14
CA LEU A 72 -11.77 7.37 4.02
C LEU A 72 -12.52 8.58 3.47
N PRO A 73 -13.43 8.41 2.51
CA PRO A 73 -14.30 9.48 2.04
C PRO A 73 -15.15 10.05 3.19
N ASP A 74 -15.46 11.34 3.16
CA ASP A 74 -16.17 12.02 4.26
C ASP A 74 -17.52 11.38 4.57
N HIS A 75 -18.28 10.92 3.57
CA HIS A 75 -19.54 10.24 3.80
C HIS A 75 -19.37 8.90 4.56
N VAL A 76 -18.27 8.18 4.32
CA VAL A 76 -17.94 6.94 5.04
C VAL A 76 -17.49 7.27 6.45
N ARG A 77 -16.67 8.30 6.62
CA ARG A 77 -16.23 8.79 7.94
C ARG A 77 -17.39 9.20 8.80
N ASN A 78 -18.28 10.03 8.26
CA ASN A 78 -19.48 10.52 8.96
C ASN A 78 -20.40 9.37 9.37
N ALA A 79 -20.63 8.41 8.47
CA ALA A 79 -21.43 7.22 8.77
C ALA A 79 -20.79 6.32 9.84
N ALA A 80 -19.46 6.30 9.94
CA ALA A 80 -18.72 5.55 10.96
C ALA A 80 -18.54 6.32 12.29
N GLY A 81 -19.08 7.55 12.40
CA GLY A 81 -18.97 8.38 13.61
C GLY A 81 -17.57 8.96 13.85
N PHE A 82 -16.71 9.02 12.83
CA PHE A 82 -15.40 9.67 12.97
C PHE A 82 -15.57 11.19 13.07
N PRO A 83 -14.78 11.86 13.94
CA PRO A 83 -14.82 13.32 14.02
C PRO A 83 -14.36 13.95 12.69
N PRO A 84 -14.87 15.15 12.33
CA PRO A 84 -14.40 15.85 11.14
C PRO A 84 -12.91 16.16 11.26
N HIS A 85 -12.23 16.24 10.11
CA HIS A 85 -10.85 16.71 10.12
C HIS A 85 -10.79 18.17 10.58
N SER A 86 -9.68 18.54 11.21
CA SER A 86 -9.43 19.96 11.56
C SER A 86 -9.43 20.81 10.31
N GLU A 87 -10.07 21.97 10.34
CA GLU A 87 -10.04 22.93 9.22
C GLU A 87 -8.62 23.40 8.86
N SER A 88 -7.70 23.35 9.83
CA SER A 88 -6.29 23.70 9.65
C SER A 88 -5.44 22.58 9.03
N PHE A 89 -5.96 21.37 8.90
CA PHE A 89 -5.20 20.23 8.37
C PHE A 89 -6.06 19.31 7.50
N VAL A 90 -5.80 19.33 6.21
CA VAL A 90 -6.40 18.40 5.24
C VAL A 90 -5.39 17.27 4.98
N PRO A 91 -5.66 16.04 5.45
CA PRO A 91 -4.74 14.94 5.24
C PRO A 91 -4.63 14.57 3.75
N PRO A 92 -3.45 14.17 3.27
CA PRO A 92 -3.28 13.74 1.87
C PRO A 92 -4.25 12.60 1.52
N LYS A 93 -4.85 12.68 0.32
CA LYS A 93 -5.78 11.66 -0.18
C LYS A 93 -5.15 10.28 -0.20
N TYR A 94 -3.89 10.16 -0.64
CA TYR A 94 -3.09 8.95 -0.61
C TYR A 94 -1.78 9.18 0.12
N ILE A 95 -1.33 8.18 0.88
CA ILE A 95 0.01 8.08 1.43
C ILE A 95 0.56 6.68 1.16
N ASN A 96 1.87 6.59 1.02
CA ASN A 96 2.58 5.31 0.86
C ASN A 96 3.58 5.16 2.00
N GLY A 97 3.91 3.92 2.35
CA GLY A 97 5.02 3.64 3.24
C GLY A 97 6.32 4.26 2.73
N ALA A 98 7.20 4.62 3.65
CA ALA A 98 8.54 5.07 3.32
C ALA A 98 9.37 3.92 2.74
N ASP A 99 10.44 4.26 2.00
CA ASP A 99 11.43 3.28 1.61
C ASP A 99 12.08 2.65 2.86
N SER A 100 12.35 1.36 2.77
CA SER A 100 12.90 0.56 3.87
C SER A 100 13.79 -0.56 3.28
N PRO A 101 14.53 -1.32 4.09
CA PRO A 101 15.27 -2.48 3.60
C PRO A 101 14.41 -3.52 2.85
N LEU A 102 13.09 -3.53 3.10
CA LEU A 102 12.15 -4.45 2.46
C LEU A 102 11.43 -3.85 1.26
N PHE A 103 11.41 -2.53 1.12
CA PHE A 103 10.60 -1.83 0.13
C PHE A 103 11.33 -0.65 -0.49
N ASN A 104 11.41 -0.63 -1.81
CA ASN A 104 11.90 0.49 -2.60
C ASN A 104 10.82 0.91 -3.61
N LYS A 105 10.33 2.13 -3.43
CA LYS A 105 9.25 2.71 -4.24
C LYS A 105 9.60 2.78 -5.73
N SER A 106 10.85 3.08 -6.06
CA SER A 106 11.30 3.19 -7.45
C SER A 106 11.39 1.86 -8.18
N GLN A 107 11.36 0.73 -7.47
CA GLN A 107 11.49 -0.61 -8.03
C GLN A 107 10.21 -1.44 -7.92
N THR A 108 9.19 -0.92 -7.25
CA THR A 108 7.97 -1.68 -6.94
C THR A 108 6.79 -1.18 -7.77
N LEU A 109 6.02 -2.12 -8.32
CA LEU A 109 4.75 -1.88 -8.97
C LEU A 109 3.64 -2.58 -8.17
N PHE A 110 2.60 -1.83 -7.80
CA PHE A 110 1.41 -2.43 -7.21
C PHE A 110 0.69 -3.29 -8.25
N GLY A 111 0.35 -4.52 -7.91
CA GLY A 111 -0.24 -5.49 -8.84
C GLY A 111 0.77 -6.45 -9.47
N GLU A 112 2.09 -6.24 -9.33
CA GLU A 112 3.11 -7.13 -9.91
C GLU A 112 2.95 -8.59 -9.45
N TYR A 113 2.72 -8.81 -8.15
CA TYR A 113 2.53 -10.16 -7.62
C TYR A 113 1.30 -10.84 -8.22
N GLN A 114 0.20 -10.12 -8.35
CA GLN A 114 -1.05 -10.65 -8.91
C GLN A 114 -0.88 -11.02 -10.39
N LEU A 115 -0.19 -10.19 -11.18
CA LEU A 115 0.16 -10.52 -12.56
C LEU A 115 1.04 -11.78 -12.63
N ARG A 116 2.09 -11.87 -11.79
CA ARG A 116 2.97 -13.05 -11.77
C ARG A 116 2.23 -14.33 -11.40
N LYS A 117 1.27 -14.24 -10.47
CA LYS A 117 0.41 -15.36 -10.10
C LYS A 117 -0.49 -15.81 -11.26
N ALA A 118 -0.94 -14.86 -12.07
CA ALA A 118 -1.75 -15.08 -13.27
C ALA A 118 -0.91 -15.33 -14.55
N ALA A 119 0.43 -15.42 -14.45
CA ALA A 119 1.34 -15.48 -15.60
C ALA A 119 1.08 -16.68 -16.54
N ARG A 120 0.46 -17.76 -16.06
CA ARG A 120 0.05 -18.89 -16.90
C ARG A 120 -1.04 -18.53 -17.94
N GLU A 121 -1.77 -17.46 -17.69
CA GLU A 121 -2.88 -16.99 -18.53
C GLU A 121 -2.43 -15.96 -19.58
N LYS A 122 -1.12 -15.69 -19.70
CA LYS A 122 -0.50 -14.78 -20.70
C LYS A 122 -1.14 -13.38 -20.75
N HIS A 123 -1.34 -12.75 -19.58
CA HIS A 123 -1.88 -11.40 -19.52
C HIS A 123 -0.85 -10.35 -19.94
N THR A 124 -1.22 -9.48 -20.86
CA THR A 124 -0.39 -8.33 -21.25
C THR A 124 -0.25 -7.36 -20.07
N PRO A 125 0.99 -6.93 -19.73
CA PRO A 125 1.21 -5.87 -18.75
C PRO A 125 0.52 -4.57 -19.16
N ILE A 126 -0.25 -3.97 -18.24
CA ILE A 126 -0.96 -2.71 -18.43
C ILE A 126 -0.57 -1.78 -17.29
N ILE A 127 -0.17 -0.56 -17.59
CA ILE A 127 0.12 0.46 -16.58
C ILE A 127 -1.09 1.38 -16.43
N VAL A 128 -1.51 1.55 -15.18
CA VAL A 128 -2.59 2.47 -14.78
C VAL A 128 -2.06 3.41 -13.68
N GLU A 129 -2.85 4.43 -13.30
CA GLU A 129 -2.37 5.49 -12.42
C GLU A 129 -2.27 5.09 -10.95
N GLY A 130 -3.19 4.27 -10.43
CA GLY A 130 -3.25 4.00 -9.00
C GLY A 130 -3.87 2.68 -8.57
N TYR A 131 -3.92 2.49 -7.26
CA TYR A 131 -4.40 1.26 -6.61
C TYR A 131 -5.78 0.82 -7.04
N LEU A 132 -6.74 1.76 -7.08
CA LEU A 132 -8.13 1.45 -7.41
C LEU A 132 -8.29 1.09 -8.88
N ASP A 133 -7.50 1.70 -9.77
CA ASP A 133 -7.52 1.39 -11.20
C ASP A 133 -7.00 -0.03 -11.44
N VAL A 134 -5.91 -0.41 -10.76
CA VAL A 134 -5.40 -1.80 -10.79
C VAL A 134 -6.49 -2.77 -10.34
N ILE A 135 -7.13 -2.50 -9.20
CA ILE A 135 -8.17 -3.37 -8.64
C ILE A 135 -9.38 -3.47 -9.57
N ALA A 136 -9.82 -2.34 -10.15
CA ALA A 136 -10.91 -2.29 -11.11
C ALA A 136 -10.59 -3.10 -12.36
N CYS A 137 -9.40 -2.93 -12.95
CA CYS A 137 -8.94 -3.71 -14.09
C CYS A 137 -8.91 -5.21 -13.77
N HIS A 138 -8.35 -5.61 -12.63
CA HIS A 138 -8.32 -7.01 -12.22
C HIS A 138 -9.72 -7.59 -11.99
N THR A 139 -10.65 -6.80 -11.48
CA THR A 139 -12.06 -7.21 -11.30
C THR A 139 -12.75 -7.41 -12.65
N ALA A 140 -12.41 -6.57 -13.64
CA ALA A 140 -12.90 -6.67 -15.01
C ALA A 140 -12.20 -7.76 -15.86
N GLY A 141 -11.25 -8.52 -15.27
CA GLY A 141 -10.54 -9.59 -15.98
C GLY A 141 -9.16 -9.20 -16.53
N PHE A 142 -8.77 -7.93 -16.50
CA PHE A 142 -7.47 -7.46 -16.97
C PHE A 142 -6.38 -7.68 -15.90
N LYS A 143 -5.95 -8.92 -15.72
CA LYS A 143 -5.01 -9.33 -14.67
C LYS A 143 -3.58 -8.80 -14.86
N GLY A 144 -3.28 -8.16 -16.00
CA GLY A 144 -2.02 -7.51 -16.29
C GLY A 144 -1.86 -6.10 -15.74
N ALA A 145 -2.89 -5.53 -15.12
CA ALA A 145 -2.85 -4.15 -14.65
C ALA A 145 -1.94 -3.97 -13.43
N MET A 146 -1.09 -2.94 -13.48
CA MET A 146 -0.16 -2.54 -12.44
C MET A 146 -0.07 -1.02 -12.37
N ALA A 147 0.35 -0.49 -11.22
CA ALA A 147 0.54 0.95 -11.03
C ALA A 147 1.85 1.27 -10.31
N PRO A 148 2.51 2.40 -10.64
CA PRO A 148 3.59 2.93 -9.83
C PRO A 148 3.07 3.42 -8.47
N MET A 149 3.98 3.56 -7.51
CA MET A 149 3.65 3.87 -6.11
C MET A 149 3.63 5.39 -5.85
N GLY A 150 2.79 6.14 -6.59
CA GLY A 150 2.61 7.59 -6.39
C GLY A 150 3.74 8.47 -6.96
N THR A 151 4.47 7.95 -7.95
CA THR A 151 5.50 8.66 -8.70
C THR A 151 5.32 8.40 -10.19
N ALA A 152 6.00 9.18 -11.05
CA ALA A 152 6.17 8.81 -12.45
C ALA A 152 6.88 7.45 -12.58
N LEU A 153 6.65 6.79 -13.70
CA LEU A 153 7.29 5.50 -13.98
C LEU A 153 8.82 5.66 -14.02
N THR A 154 9.53 4.86 -13.25
CA THR A 154 10.99 4.91 -13.17
C THR A 154 11.65 3.98 -14.19
N PRO A 155 12.94 4.20 -14.54
CA PRO A 155 13.68 3.27 -15.40
C PRO A 155 13.70 1.84 -14.85
N GLU A 156 13.81 1.67 -13.53
CA GLU A 156 13.81 0.37 -12.86
C GLU A 156 12.45 -0.34 -13.01
N GLN A 157 11.36 0.39 -12.87
CA GLN A 157 10.00 -0.14 -13.10
C GLN A 157 9.79 -0.51 -14.58
N ILE A 158 10.31 0.29 -15.51
CA ILE A 158 10.30 -0.03 -16.95
C ILE A 158 11.06 -1.34 -17.21
N ALA A 159 12.22 -1.54 -16.60
CA ALA A 159 12.98 -2.79 -16.73
C ALA A 159 12.20 -4.01 -16.19
N VAL A 160 11.42 -3.84 -15.12
CA VAL A 160 10.50 -4.88 -14.62
C VAL A 160 9.43 -5.20 -15.67
N LEU A 161 8.81 -4.18 -16.27
CA LEU A 161 7.78 -4.35 -17.30
C LEU A 161 8.30 -5.05 -18.54
N GLN A 162 9.49 -4.71 -19.02
CA GLN A 162 10.13 -5.36 -20.18
C GLN A 162 10.36 -6.85 -19.91
N LYS A 163 10.83 -7.21 -18.72
CA LYS A 163 10.97 -8.62 -18.31
C LYS A 163 9.63 -9.34 -18.28
N LEU A 164 8.58 -8.70 -17.73
CA LEU A 164 7.25 -9.30 -17.69
C LEU A 164 6.67 -9.49 -19.09
N SER A 165 6.82 -8.52 -19.98
CA SER A 165 6.36 -8.61 -21.36
C SER A 165 7.03 -9.75 -22.14
N SER A 166 8.30 -10.05 -21.88
CA SER A 166 9.01 -11.16 -22.54
C SER A 166 8.47 -12.55 -22.17
N TYR A 167 7.78 -12.69 -21.04
CA TYR A 167 7.10 -13.94 -20.66
C TYR A 167 5.76 -14.14 -21.37
N VAL A 168 5.14 -13.07 -21.86
CA VAL A 168 3.85 -13.12 -22.55
C VAL A 168 4.00 -13.48 -24.03
N GLN A 169 5.15 -13.16 -24.63
CA GLN A 169 5.43 -13.37 -26.05
C GLN A 169 5.94 -14.79 -26.39
N LYS A 170 6.21 -15.63 -25.41
CA LYS A 170 6.55 -17.05 -25.57
C LYS A 170 5.34 -17.95 -25.32
#